data_43cdc3bd030a0c331a5e2b0f0fdaf776
#
_entry.id   43cdc3bd030a0c331a5e2b0f0fdaf776
#
_cell.length_a   1.000
_cell.length_b   1.000
_cell.length_c   1.000
_cell.angle_alpha   90.00
_cell.angle_beta   90.00
_cell.angle_gamma   90.00
#
_symmetry.space_group_name_H-M   'P 1'
#
loop_
_entity.id
_entity.type
_entity.pdbx_description
1 polymer ?
#
loop_
_entity_poly.entity_id
_entity_poly.type
_entity_poly.pdbx_seq_one_letter_code
_entity_poly.pdbx_strand_id
1 'polypeptide(L)'
;MARLTLLDIAKRAGNDQAVGIVESMSQANALLERLPFRPINGSSFRFGRRTALPTVNVRGYNQGVAASKSTVIQVMVECMNIAGMSEVDMLLADDDPRGVKAVRAEEDASFLAATGNKFNYLAYYGNSATNANERDGVANILNALSLANVAGAGGSGGSSIYFFALNDATGPQGRRKGMQGVLANGQLPSGMDMGLQYVLDDDNNKYPAYVTDFIFRPGLAIYDTLSVGRLANIGASNKPTVALISSVIQGMFPFRPSFMTCSKVVYGYILELVASTQPRVAWNPATGDLTVDAVPVYIDENIGASETTVS
;
A
#
# COMPACT_ATOMS: atom_id res chain seq x y z
N MET A 1 -6.97 -23.64 -15.22
CA MET A 1 -7.35 -22.34 -14.60
C MET A 1 -8.52 -22.57 -13.66
N ALA A 2 -8.57 -21.90 -12.51
CA ALA A 2 -9.72 -21.99 -11.62
C ALA A 2 -10.88 -21.20 -12.22
N ARG A 3 -12.01 -21.87 -12.47
CA ARG A 3 -13.24 -21.29 -13.02
C ARG A 3 -14.39 -21.54 -12.07
N LEU A 4 -15.41 -20.69 -12.16
CA LEU A 4 -16.62 -20.83 -11.38
C LEU A 4 -17.34 -22.14 -11.78
N THR A 5 -17.69 -22.97 -10.79
CA THR A 5 -18.37 -24.24 -11.03
C THR A 5 -19.81 -24.19 -10.53
N LEU A 6 -20.65 -25.13 -10.99
CA LEU A 6 -22.03 -25.27 -10.49
C LEU A 6 -22.07 -25.47 -8.96
N LEU A 7 -21.07 -26.17 -8.41
CA LEU A 7 -20.94 -26.37 -6.97
C LEU A 7 -20.65 -25.02 -6.24
N ASP A 8 -19.87 -24.14 -6.85
CA ASP A 8 -19.58 -22.83 -6.29
C ASP A 8 -20.82 -21.95 -6.29
N ILE A 9 -21.61 -21.99 -7.37
CA ILE A 9 -22.91 -21.30 -7.41
C ILE A 9 -23.87 -21.85 -6.37
N ALA A 10 -23.98 -23.19 -6.24
CA ALA A 10 -24.81 -23.81 -5.22
C ALA A 10 -24.41 -23.38 -3.79
N LYS A 11 -23.12 -23.23 -3.52
CA LYS A 11 -22.62 -22.68 -2.24
C LYS A 11 -22.96 -21.21 -2.02
N ARG A 12 -22.94 -20.40 -3.10
CA ARG A 12 -23.28 -18.97 -3.06
C ARG A 12 -24.77 -18.73 -2.93
N ALA A 13 -25.59 -19.57 -3.54
CA ALA A 13 -27.05 -19.39 -3.59
C ALA A 13 -27.76 -19.54 -2.25
N GLY A 14 -27.19 -20.21 -1.24
CA GLY A 14 -27.78 -20.38 0.10
C GLY A 14 -29.30 -20.66 0.11
N ASN A 15 -29.87 -21.02 1.24
CA ASN A 15 -31.33 -21.15 1.38
C ASN A 15 -32.06 -19.85 1.64
N ASP A 16 -31.32 -18.76 1.91
CA ASP A 16 -31.89 -17.44 2.20
C ASP A 16 -31.35 -16.42 1.20
N GLN A 17 -32.18 -16.07 0.22
CA GLN A 17 -31.84 -15.10 -0.83
C GLN A 17 -31.60 -13.68 -0.29
N ALA A 18 -31.99 -13.39 0.96
CA ALA A 18 -31.81 -12.07 1.57
C ALA A 18 -30.41 -11.85 2.17
N VAL A 19 -29.66 -12.93 2.46
CA VAL A 19 -28.38 -12.82 3.16
C VAL A 19 -27.19 -12.58 2.21
N GLY A 20 -27.28 -13.05 0.97
CA GLY A 20 -26.15 -12.97 0.02
C GLY A 20 -24.92 -13.74 0.49
N ILE A 21 -23.76 -13.45 -0.11
CA ILE A 21 -22.47 -13.99 0.35
C ILE A 21 -21.98 -13.13 1.54
N VAL A 22 -21.67 -13.82 2.64
CA VAL A 22 -20.97 -13.18 3.75
C VAL A 22 -19.48 -13.15 3.40
N GLU A 23 -18.97 -11.97 3.11
CA GLU A 23 -17.54 -11.77 2.80
C GLU A 23 -16.70 -11.92 4.07
N SER A 24 -16.07 -13.08 4.21
CA SER A 24 -15.18 -13.38 5.35
C SER A 24 -13.70 -13.07 5.04
N MET A 25 -13.39 -12.72 3.80
CA MET A 25 -12.02 -12.47 3.32
C MET A 25 -11.75 -11.00 3.04
N SER A 26 -12.57 -10.09 3.56
CA SER A 26 -12.29 -8.68 3.43
C SER A 26 -11.02 -8.34 4.23
N GLN A 27 -10.01 -7.80 3.56
CA GLN A 27 -8.75 -7.38 4.19
C GLN A 27 -8.78 -5.88 4.48
N ALA A 28 -8.29 -5.51 5.65
CA ALA A 28 -8.08 -4.10 5.98
C ALA A 28 -6.87 -3.55 5.20
N ASN A 29 -7.15 -2.66 4.24
CA ASN A 29 -6.15 -2.02 3.38
C ASN A 29 -5.89 -0.58 3.84
N ALA A 30 -5.30 -0.42 5.03
CA ALA A 30 -5.15 0.88 5.68
C ALA A 30 -4.33 1.90 4.84
N LEU A 31 -3.33 1.44 4.10
CA LEU A 31 -2.54 2.28 3.21
C LEU A 31 -3.37 2.75 2.00
N LEU A 32 -4.05 1.82 1.32
CA LEU A 32 -4.85 2.14 0.12
C LEU A 32 -5.97 3.14 0.43
N GLU A 33 -6.65 2.97 1.57
CA GLU A 33 -7.74 3.85 2.00
C GLU A 33 -7.32 5.31 2.25
N ARG A 34 -6.06 5.50 2.70
CA ARG A 34 -5.56 6.81 3.14
C ARG A 34 -4.62 7.47 2.15
N LEU A 35 -4.16 6.73 1.14
CA LEU A 35 -3.22 7.24 0.15
C LEU A 35 -3.93 8.17 -0.83
N PRO A 36 -3.59 9.48 -0.89
CA PRO A 36 -4.15 10.38 -1.88
C PRO A 36 -3.61 10.05 -3.27
N PHE A 37 -4.50 9.77 -4.21
CA PHE A 37 -4.13 9.48 -5.59
C PHE A 37 -4.18 10.72 -6.47
N ARG A 38 -3.17 10.85 -7.33
CA ARG A 38 -3.07 11.89 -8.34
C ARG A 38 -3.05 11.29 -9.74
N PRO A 39 -3.88 11.79 -10.69
CA PRO A 39 -3.77 11.40 -12.08
C PRO A 39 -2.47 11.93 -12.69
N ILE A 40 -1.84 11.10 -13.54
CA ILE A 40 -0.69 11.47 -14.37
C ILE A 40 -0.97 11.12 -15.82
N ASN A 41 -0.38 11.88 -16.74
CA ASN A 41 -0.46 11.56 -18.16
C ASN A 41 0.59 10.49 -18.50
N GLY A 42 0.12 9.37 -19.07
CA GLY A 42 0.97 8.21 -19.39
C GLY A 42 1.23 7.30 -18.19
N SER A 43 2.19 6.40 -18.34
CA SER A 43 2.53 5.36 -17.35
C SER A 43 3.67 5.74 -16.39
N SER A 44 4.32 6.88 -16.62
CA SER A 44 5.43 7.35 -15.77
C SER A 44 5.52 8.86 -15.78
N PHE A 45 6.11 9.42 -14.73
CA PHE A 45 6.50 10.82 -14.70
C PHE A 45 7.85 10.99 -14.02
N ARG A 46 8.50 12.12 -14.32
CA ARG A 46 9.81 12.46 -13.76
C ARG A 46 9.73 13.75 -12.95
N PHE A 47 10.49 13.80 -11.86
CA PHE A 47 10.66 15.02 -11.07
C PHE A 47 12.11 15.20 -10.65
N GLY A 48 12.50 16.46 -10.43
CA GLY A 48 13.83 16.79 -9.91
C GLY A 48 13.83 16.82 -8.38
N ARG A 49 14.75 16.06 -7.76
CA ARG A 49 15.01 16.12 -6.33
C ARG A 49 16.37 16.76 -6.07
N ARG A 50 16.39 17.84 -5.27
CA ARG A 50 17.65 18.48 -4.86
C ARG A 50 18.27 17.67 -3.74
N THR A 51 19.52 17.23 -3.93
CA THR A 51 20.27 16.41 -2.99
C THR A 51 21.32 17.18 -2.23
N ALA A 52 21.79 18.30 -2.77
CA ALA A 52 22.75 19.15 -2.07
C ALA A 52 22.49 20.65 -2.37
N LEU A 53 22.68 21.46 -1.36
CA LEU A 53 22.68 22.93 -1.48
C LEU A 53 24.07 23.43 -1.89
N PRO A 54 24.17 24.62 -2.54
CA PRO A 54 25.46 25.25 -2.80
C PRO A 54 26.14 25.66 -1.49
N THR A 55 27.46 25.66 -1.51
CA THR A 55 28.24 26.17 -0.39
C THR A 55 28.21 27.70 -0.40
N VAL A 56 27.91 28.30 0.74
CA VAL A 56 27.91 29.78 0.95
C VAL A 56 28.95 30.12 2.01
N ASN A 57 29.81 31.07 1.72
CA ASN A 57 30.88 31.48 2.64
C ASN A 57 30.71 32.97 3.04
N VAL A 58 31.15 33.29 4.24
CA VAL A 58 31.28 34.67 4.68
C VAL A 58 32.46 35.29 3.96
N ARG A 59 32.28 36.50 3.43
CA ARG A 59 33.31 37.24 2.68
C ARG A 59 33.77 38.46 3.45
N GLY A 60 35.08 38.66 3.54
CA GLY A 60 35.68 39.90 3.95
C GLY A 60 35.85 40.89 2.80
N TYR A 61 36.27 42.12 3.12
CA TYR A 61 36.61 43.12 2.10
C TYR A 61 37.81 42.64 1.26
N ASN A 62 37.70 42.83 -0.06
CA ASN A 62 38.74 42.45 -1.04
C ASN A 62 39.04 40.94 -1.12
N GLN A 63 38.14 40.10 -0.63
CA GLN A 63 38.26 38.62 -0.75
C GLN A 63 37.26 38.07 -1.79
N GLY A 64 37.69 37.09 -2.56
CA GLY A 64 36.80 36.36 -3.50
C GLY A 64 36.06 35.21 -2.80
N VAL A 65 34.95 34.77 -3.36
CA VAL A 65 34.23 33.57 -2.93
C VAL A 65 34.21 32.57 -4.09
N ALA A 66 34.52 31.31 -3.81
CA ALA A 66 34.47 30.25 -4.80
C ALA A 66 33.03 30.02 -5.28
N ALA A 67 32.86 29.86 -6.60
CA ALA A 67 31.55 29.55 -7.17
C ALA A 67 31.13 28.11 -6.79
N SER A 68 29.87 27.93 -6.42
CA SER A 68 29.29 26.65 -6.11
C SER A 68 27.89 26.51 -6.72
N LYS A 69 27.40 25.28 -6.88
CA LYS A 69 26.08 24.99 -7.43
C LYS A 69 25.34 23.95 -6.59
N SER A 70 24.01 23.96 -6.65
CA SER A 70 23.20 22.90 -6.07
C SER A 70 23.21 21.64 -6.97
N THR A 71 23.10 20.46 -6.35
CA THR A 71 22.97 19.20 -7.07
C THR A 71 21.49 18.78 -7.10
N VAL A 72 21.00 18.45 -8.29
CA VAL A 72 19.64 17.95 -8.53
C VAL A 72 19.75 16.63 -9.27
N ILE A 73 19.06 15.61 -8.77
CA ILE A 73 18.90 14.32 -9.46
C ILE A 73 17.49 14.23 -10.03
N GLN A 74 17.34 13.54 -11.14
CA GLN A 74 16.03 13.21 -11.71
C GLN A 74 15.58 11.85 -11.20
N VAL A 75 14.38 11.80 -10.61
CA VAL A 75 13.74 10.57 -10.14
C VAL A 75 12.57 10.26 -11.07
N MET A 76 12.48 9.03 -11.53
CA MET A 76 11.36 8.53 -12.33
C MET A 76 10.44 7.70 -11.44
N VAL A 77 9.14 7.94 -11.55
CA VAL A 77 8.07 7.14 -10.93
C VAL A 77 7.30 6.48 -12.04
N GLU A 78 7.14 5.19 -11.96
CA GLU A 78 6.43 4.37 -12.92
C GLU A 78 5.20 3.72 -12.28
N CYS A 79 4.13 3.58 -13.06
CA CYS A 79 2.94 2.82 -12.68
C CYS A 79 3.13 1.34 -12.99
N MET A 80 2.49 0.49 -12.20
CA MET A 80 2.35 -0.95 -12.47
C MET A 80 1.05 -1.19 -13.25
N ASN A 81 0.96 -2.33 -13.92
CA ASN A 81 -0.27 -2.81 -14.51
C ASN A 81 -0.74 -4.02 -13.69
N ILE A 82 -1.81 -3.84 -12.92
CA ILE A 82 -2.48 -4.92 -12.21
C ILE A 82 -3.72 -5.24 -13.02
N ALA A 83 -3.84 -6.48 -13.50
CA ALA A 83 -4.95 -6.91 -14.33
C ALA A 83 -5.50 -8.24 -13.83
N GLY A 84 -6.79 -8.45 -14.05
CA GLY A 84 -7.51 -9.69 -13.80
C GLY A 84 -8.64 -9.82 -14.81
N MET A 85 -9.07 -11.03 -15.08
CA MET A 85 -10.18 -11.32 -15.99
C MET A 85 -11.16 -12.26 -15.30
N SER A 86 -12.44 -11.89 -15.29
CA SER A 86 -13.55 -12.72 -14.85
C SER A 86 -14.19 -13.36 -16.07
N GLU A 87 -14.37 -14.68 -16.04
CA GLU A 87 -15.07 -15.46 -17.06
C GLU A 87 -16.20 -16.26 -16.38
N VAL A 88 -17.44 -15.89 -16.66
CA VAL A 88 -18.63 -16.56 -16.13
C VAL A 88 -19.34 -17.25 -17.26
N ASP A 89 -19.47 -18.59 -17.21
CA ASP A 89 -20.18 -19.37 -18.22
C ASP A 89 -21.61 -18.86 -18.37
N MET A 90 -22.06 -18.71 -19.64
CA MET A 90 -23.40 -18.21 -19.95
C MET A 90 -24.49 -19.12 -19.37
N LEU A 91 -24.37 -20.43 -19.54
CA LEU A 91 -25.38 -21.36 -19.04
C LEU A 91 -25.44 -21.35 -17.51
N LEU A 92 -24.29 -21.26 -16.87
CA LEU A 92 -24.18 -21.19 -15.41
C LEU A 92 -24.82 -19.91 -14.85
N ALA A 93 -24.66 -18.78 -15.55
CA ALA A 93 -25.27 -17.53 -15.17
C ALA A 93 -26.77 -17.46 -15.43
N ASP A 94 -27.25 -18.14 -16.48
CA ASP A 94 -28.67 -18.20 -16.83
C ASP A 94 -29.45 -19.14 -15.88
N ASP A 95 -28.79 -20.18 -15.35
CA ASP A 95 -29.40 -21.15 -14.41
C ASP A 95 -29.49 -20.58 -12.97
N ASP A 96 -28.81 -19.46 -12.64
CA ASP A 96 -28.89 -18.86 -11.31
C ASP A 96 -30.22 -18.11 -11.12
N PRO A 97 -31.02 -18.46 -10.08
CA PRO A 97 -32.31 -17.82 -9.84
C PRO A 97 -32.24 -16.33 -9.55
N ARG A 98 -31.05 -15.78 -9.21
CA ARG A 98 -30.80 -14.33 -8.98
C ARG A 98 -30.57 -13.58 -10.29
N GLY A 99 -30.32 -14.31 -11.39
CA GLY A 99 -30.10 -13.79 -12.73
C GLY A 99 -28.65 -13.40 -13.02
N VAL A 100 -28.31 -13.38 -14.30
CA VAL A 100 -26.96 -13.13 -14.85
C VAL A 100 -26.27 -11.90 -14.24
N LYS A 101 -27.00 -10.79 -14.06
CA LYS A 101 -26.40 -9.54 -13.53
C LYS A 101 -25.94 -9.69 -12.09
N ALA A 102 -26.65 -10.44 -11.27
CA ALA A 102 -26.30 -10.61 -9.86
C ALA A 102 -25.03 -11.48 -9.72
N VAL A 103 -24.94 -12.58 -10.47
CA VAL A 103 -23.76 -13.46 -10.47
C VAL A 103 -22.52 -12.72 -10.94
N ARG A 104 -22.62 -11.97 -12.04
CA ARG A 104 -21.52 -11.17 -12.56
C ARG A 104 -21.08 -10.09 -11.57
N ALA A 105 -22.02 -9.32 -11.01
CA ALA A 105 -21.69 -8.26 -10.07
C ALA A 105 -20.98 -8.78 -8.81
N GLU A 106 -21.34 -9.96 -8.34
CA GLU A 106 -20.73 -10.61 -7.19
C GLU A 106 -19.29 -11.06 -7.49
N GLU A 107 -19.05 -11.64 -8.66
CA GLU A 107 -17.74 -12.04 -9.11
C GLU A 107 -16.85 -10.80 -9.36
N ASP A 108 -17.39 -9.79 -10.03
CA ASP A 108 -16.71 -8.53 -10.32
C ASP A 108 -16.27 -7.80 -9.03
N ALA A 109 -17.10 -7.82 -7.98
CA ALA A 109 -16.74 -7.25 -6.68
C ALA A 109 -15.52 -7.95 -6.05
N SER A 110 -15.45 -9.27 -6.16
CA SER A 110 -14.32 -10.07 -5.69
C SER A 110 -13.01 -9.73 -6.42
N PHE A 111 -13.06 -9.53 -7.73
CA PHE A 111 -11.90 -9.10 -8.52
C PHE A 111 -11.44 -7.68 -8.17
N LEU A 112 -12.35 -6.75 -7.93
CA LEU A 112 -12.01 -5.39 -7.50
C LEU A 112 -11.31 -5.40 -6.13
N ALA A 113 -11.82 -6.18 -5.17
CA ALA A 113 -11.19 -6.36 -3.87
C ALA A 113 -9.78 -6.98 -3.99
N ALA A 114 -9.63 -8.04 -4.78
CA ALA A 114 -8.35 -8.69 -5.03
C ALA A 114 -7.33 -7.74 -5.69
N THR A 115 -7.78 -6.89 -6.61
CA THR A 115 -6.94 -5.87 -7.26
C THR A 115 -6.43 -4.84 -6.26
N GLY A 116 -7.29 -4.38 -5.34
CA GLY A 116 -6.91 -3.47 -4.26
C GLY A 116 -5.90 -4.10 -3.30
N ASN A 117 -6.15 -5.33 -2.86
CA ASN A 117 -5.25 -6.09 -1.99
C ASN A 117 -3.88 -6.31 -2.65
N LYS A 118 -3.85 -6.65 -3.95
CA LYS A 118 -2.60 -6.83 -4.69
C LYS A 118 -1.79 -5.54 -4.77
N PHE A 119 -2.42 -4.41 -5.03
CA PHE A 119 -1.73 -3.12 -5.00
C PHE A 119 -1.17 -2.80 -3.61
N ASN A 120 -1.98 -2.99 -2.56
CA ASN A 120 -1.56 -2.70 -1.20
C ASN A 120 -0.35 -3.58 -0.81
N TYR A 121 -0.38 -4.88 -1.12
CA TYR A 121 0.76 -5.77 -0.92
C TYR A 121 2.02 -5.30 -1.68
N LEU A 122 1.88 -4.93 -2.96
CA LEU A 122 3.00 -4.46 -3.78
C LEU A 122 3.54 -3.10 -3.32
N ALA A 123 2.70 -2.25 -2.73
CA ALA A 123 3.15 -0.99 -2.13
C ALA A 123 4.10 -1.21 -0.95
N TYR A 124 3.94 -2.31 -0.19
CA TYR A 124 4.88 -2.69 0.85
C TYR A 124 6.06 -3.48 0.30
N TYR A 125 5.83 -4.54 -0.47
CA TYR A 125 6.82 -5.59 -0.77
C TYR A 125 7.22 -5.72 -2.23
N GLY A 126 6.73 -4.87 -3.12
CA GLY A 126 7.13 -4.87 -4.52
C GLY A 126 8.65 -4.81 -4.66
N ASN A 127 9.20 -5.57 -5.61
CA ASN A 127 10.63 -5.64 -5.84
C ASN A 127 10.93 -5.75 -7.35
N SER A 128 11.39 -4.66 -7.92
CA SER A 128 11.73 -4.56 -9.35
C SER A 128 12.95 -5.41 -9.74
N ALA A 129 13.82 -5.75 -8.79
CA ALA A 129 14.98 -6.62 -9.05
C ALA A 129 14.57 -8.10 -9.19
N THR A 130 13.49 -8.52 -8.51
CA THR A 130 12.98 -9.89 -8.56
C THR A 130 11.97 -10.07 -9.70
N ASN A 131 11.11 -9.07 -9.92
CA ASN A 131 10.10 -9.08 -10.97
C ASN A 131 10.08 -7.72 -11.68
N ALA A 132 10.49 -7.69 -12.94
CA ALA A 132 10.56 -6.47 -13.75
C ALA A 132 9.20 -5.75 -13.94
N ASN A 133 8.07 -6.45 -13.72
CA ASN A 133 6.74 -5.86 -13.81
C ASN A 133 6.29 -5.19 -12.50
N GLU A 134 7.01 -5.42 -11.40
CA GLU A 134 6.77 -4.78 -10.12
C GLU A 134 7.57 -3.49 -9.97
N ARG A 135 7.22 -2.68 -8.99
CA ARG A 135 7.98 -1.50 -8.58
C ARG A 135 8.37 -1.63 -7.12
N ASP A 136 9.47 -0.96 -6.74
CA ASP A 136 9.98 -1.07 -5.39
C ASP A 136 8.98 -0.56 -4.36
N GLY A 137 8.58 -1.44 -3.46
CA GLY A 137 7.74 -1.15 -2.31
C GLY A 137 8.54 -0.50 -1.18
N VAL A 138 7.83 -0.02 -0.17
CA VAL A 138 8.43 0.69 0.97
C VAL A 138 9.44 -0.18 1.72
N ALA A 139 9.18 -1.48 1.89
CA ALA A 139 10.10 -2.41 2.56
C ALA A 139 11.44 -2.56 1.82
N ASN A 140 11.42 -2.53 0.47
CA ASN A 140 12.62 -2.63 -0.34
C ASN A 140 13.42 -1.32 -0.33
N ILE A 141 12.75 -0.18 -0.27
CA ILE A 141 13.39 1.14 -0.15
C ILE A 141 14.03 1.33 1.24
N LEU A 142 13.37 0.80 2.29
CA LEU A 142 13.79 0.89 3.69
C LEU A 142 14.37 -0.45 4.18
N ASN A 143 15.42 -0.92 3.53
CA ASN A 143 16.01 -2.24 3.74
C ASN A 143 17.30 -2.27 4.57
N ALA A 144 17.72 -1.15 5.14
CA ALA A 144 18.96 -1.05 5.91
C ALA A 144 18.78 -0.21 7.19
N LEU A 145 19.31 -0.71 8.32
CA LEU A 145 19.31 0.01 9.61
C LEU A 145 20.22 1.24 9.62
N SER A 146 21.08 1.38 8.62
CA SER A 146 21.93 2.58 8.45
C SER A 146 21.16 3.83 7.99
N LEU A 147 19.91 3.66 7.54
CA LEU A 147 19.05 4.77 7.15
C LEU A 147 18.50 5.47 8.40
N ALA A 148 18.51 6.79 8.42
CA ALA A 148 18.07 7.60 9.57
C ALA A 148 16.61 7.35 9.99
N ASN A 149 15.77 6.98 9.05
CA ASN A 149 14.33 6.71 9.21
C ASN A 149 13.98 5.21 9.35
N VAL A 150 15.00 4.37 9.59
CA VAL A 150 14.83 2.95 9.86
C VAL A 150 15.42 2.60 11.22
N ALA A 151 14.66 1.88 12.03
CA ALA A 151 15.13 1.33 13.30
C ALA A 151 14.80 -0.16 13.37
N GLY A 152 15.57 -0.90 14.15
CA GLY A 152 15.34 -2.31 14.42
C GLY A 152 14.92 -2.57 15.86
N ALA A 153 13.97 -3.46 16.09
CA ALA A 153 13.61 -3.92 17.42
C ALA A 153 14.59 -4.98 17.98
N GLY A 154 15.57 -5.42 17.18
CA GLY A 154 16.63 -6.36 17.60
C GLY A 154 16.32 -7.83 17.35
N GLY A 155 15.17 -8.16 16.73
CA GLY A 155 14.80 -9.53 16.35
C GLY A 155 15.47 -9.99 15.05
N SER A 156 15.44 -11.29 14.79
CA SER A 156 15.85 -11.91 13.53
C SER A 156 14.59 -12.21 12.70
N GLY A 157 14.18 -11.30 11.83
CA GLY A 157 12.92 -11.41 11.12
C GLY A 157 11.71 -10.99 11.98
N GLY A 158 10.52 -11.22 11.47
CA GLY A 158 9.28 -10.85 12.15
C GLY A 158 8.46 -9.88 11.33
N SER A 159 7.84 -8.91 11.97
CA SER A 159 6.99 -7.90 11.33
C SER A 159 7.60 -6.50 11.45
N SER A 160 7.00 -5.53 10.75
CA SER A 160 7.42 -4.13 10.81
C SER A 160 6.25 -3.19 11.11
N ILE A 161 6.57 -2.00 11.59
CA ILE A 161 5.67 -0.83 11.59
C ILE A 161 6.16 0.12 10.50
N TYR A 162 5.27 0.53 9.62
CA TYR A 162 5.55 1.50 8.58
C TYR A 162 4.94 2.85 8.90
N PHE A 163 5.69 3.91 8.64
CA PHE A 163 5.33 5.29 8.92
C PHE A 163 5.21 6.06 7.62
N PHE A 164 4.14 6.82 7.45
CA PHE A 164 3.84 7.52 6.20
C PHE A 164 3.56 8.99 6.45
N ALA A 165 4.37 9.86 5.83
CA ALA A 165 4.07 11.28 5.71
C ALA A 165 3.50 11.54 4.32
N LEU A 166 2.20 11.81 4.26
CA LEU A 166 1.50 12.07 3.00
C LEU A 166 1.86 13.43 2.43
N ASN A 167 1.63 13.59 1.14
CA ASN A 167 1.74 14.87 0.47
C ASN A 167 0.56 15.76 0.86
N ASP A 168 0.78 16.61 1.86
CA ASP A 168 -0.19 17.59 2.31
C ASP A 168 0.11 18.95 1.70
N ALA A 169 -0.78 19.44 0.86
CA ALA A 169 -0.66 20.75 0.22
C ALA A 169 -0.95 21.92 1.20
N THR A 170 -1.60 21.64 2.34
CA THR A 170 -2.12 22.65 3.28
C THR A 170 -1.37 22.70 4.61
N GLY A 171 -0.49 21.74 4.88
CA GLY A 171 0.26 21.69 6.14
C GLY A 171 1.32 22.77 6.28
N PRO A 172 1.83 23.05 7.51
CA PRO A 172 2.89 24.05 7.76
C PRO A 172 4.20 23.74 7.02
N GLN A 173 4.28 22.56 6.43
CA GLN A 173 5.40 22.09 5.59
C GLN A 173 5.09 22.16 4.09
N GLY A 174 4.11 22.92 3.64
CA GLY A 174 3.54 22.99 2.28
C GLY A 174 4.52 23.14 1.08
N ARG A 175 5.84 23.09 1.32
CA ARG A 175 6.89 23.02 0.30
C ARG A 175 7.53 21.63 0.18
N ARG A 176 7.22 20.71 1.09
CA ARG A 176 7.82 19.37 1.11
C ARG A 176 6.77 18.36 0.66
N LYS A 177 7.12 17.65 -0.39
CA LYS A 177 6.26 16.60 -0.93
C LYS A 177 6.61 15.29 -0.24
N GLY A 178 5.64 14.74 0.48
CA GLY A 178 5.72 13.42 1.08
C GLY A 178 5.39 12.29 0.10
N MET A 179 4.77 11.22 0.59
CA MET A 179 4.33 10.10 -0.23
C MET A 179 2.95 10.38 -0.85
N GLN A 180 2.73 9.89 -2.07
CA GLN A 180 1.48 10.03 -2.81
C GLN A 180 1.29 8.85 -3.76
N GLY A 181 0.04 8.39 -3.92
CA GLY A 181 -0.34 7.48 -5.00
C GLY A 181 -0.43 8.22 -6.33
N VAL A 182 -0.14 7.53 -7.41
CA VAL A 182 -0.33 8.04 -8.77
C VAL A 182 -1.13 7.05 -9.60
N LEU A 183 -1.92 7.58 -10.54
CA LEU A 183 -2.75 6.78 -11.44
C LEU A 183 -2.42 7.13 -12.87
N ALA A 184 -2.01 6.14 -13.64
CA ALA A 184 -1.78 6.32 -15.07
C ALA A 184 -3.09 6.71 -15.75
N ASN A 185 -3.09 7.86 -16.44
CA ASN A 185 -4.25 8.45 -17.11
C ASN A 185 -5.48 8.66 -16.20
N GLY A 186 -5.29 8.70 -14.88
CA GLY A 186 -6.39 8.85 -13.92
C GLY A 186 -7.31 7.63 -13.78
N GLN A 187 -6.89 6.48 -14.28
CA GLN A 187 -7.71 5.27 -14.30
C GLN A 187 -7.74 4.62 -12.92
N LEU A 188 -8.90 4.69 -12.27
CA LEU A 188 -9.21 3.95 -11.04
C LEU A 188 -9.40 2.46 -11.36
N PRO A 189 -9.34 1.57 -10.34
CA PRO A 189 -9.72 0.17 -10.53
C PRO A 189 -11.11 0.09 -11.17
N SER A 190 -11.22 -0.50 -12.33
CA SER A 190 -12.49 -0.59 -13.06
C SER A 190 -12.56 -1.91 -13.82
N GLY A 191 -13.75 -2.53 -13.82
CA GLY A 191 -14.08 -3.62 -14.71
C GLY A 191 -14.62 -3.07 -16.04
N MET A 192 -14.10 -3.56 -17.14
CA MET A 192 -14.66 -3.32 -18.48
C MET A 192 -15.48 -4.53 -18.89
N ASP A 193 -16.79 -4.37 -19.02
CA ASP A 193 -17.65 -5.41 -19.52
C ASP A 193 -17.39 -5.65 -21.02
N MET A 194 -16.83 -6.81 -21.34
CA MET A 194 -16.56 -7.24 -22.72
C MET A 194 -17.77 -7.95 -23.36
N GLY A 195 -18.83 -8.14 -22.58
CA GLY A 195 -20.03 -8.85 -23.01
C GLY A 195 -19.85 -10.35 -23.14
N LEU A 196 -20.72 -10.99 -23.94
CA LEU A 196 -20.65 -12.42 -24.22
C LEU A 196 -19.54 -12.69 -25.23
N GLN A 197 -18.59 -13.52 -24.89
CA GLN A 197 -17.47 -13.91 -25.74
C GLN A 197 -17.28 -15.44 -25.73
N TYR A 198 -16.61 -15.96 -26.77
CA TYR A 198 -16.17 -17.35 -26.76
C TYR A 198 -14.79 -17.44 -26.12
N VAL A 199 -14.72 -18.16 -25.01
CA VAL A 199 -13.48 -18.46 -24.31
C VAL A 199 -13.09 -19.92 -24.48
N LEU A 200 -11.86 -20.28 -24.18
CA LEU A 200 -11.34 -21.63 -24.33
C LEU A 200 -11.41 -22.36 -22.98
N ASP A 201 -11.85 -23.61 -22.97
CA ASP A 201 -11.71 -24.54 -21.84
C ASP A 201 -10.26 -25.04 -21.71
N ASP A 202 -10.00 -25.94 -20.75
CA ASP A 202 -8.66 -26.51 -20.54
C ASP A 202 -8.21 -27.43 -21.68
N ASP A 203 -9.18 -27.96 -22.48
CA ASP A 203 -8.96 -28.80 -23.65
C ASP A 203 -8.93 -28.02 -24.98
N ASN A 204 -8.90 -26.66 -24.91
CA ASN A 204 -8.96 -25.73 -26.04
C ASN A 204 -10.29 -25.77 -26.86
N ASN A 205 -11.39 -26.24 -26.31
CA ASN A 205 -12.69 -26.11 -26.91
C ASN A 205 -13.34 -24.76 -26.54
N LYS A 206 -14.14 -24.23 -27.46
CA LYS A 206 -14.80 -22.95 -27.28
C LYS A 206 -16.15 -23.08 -26.59
N TYR A 207 -16.40 -22.24 -25.59
CA TYR A 207 -17.71 -22.08 -24.98
C TYR A 207 -18.05 -20.62 -24.76
N PRO A 208 -19.35 -20.22 -24.74
CA PRO A 208 -19.75 -18.84 -24.51
C PRO A 208 -19.66 -18.48 -23.02
N ALA A 209 -19.01 -17.36 -22.71
CA ALA A 209 -18.92 -16.84 -21.34
C ALA A 209 -19.08 -15.31 -21.32
N TYR A 210 -19.60 -14.77 -20.23
CA TYR A 210 -19.55 -13.34 -19.95
C TYR A 210 -18.17 -13.00 -19.41
N VAL A 211 -17.49 -12.05 -20.07
CA VAL A 211 -16.12 -11.67 -19.76
C VAL A 211 -16.10 -10.23 -19.23
N THR A 212 -15.42 -10.04 -18.09
CA THR A 212 -15.10 -8.71 -17.55
C THR A 212 -13.60 -8.61 -17.36
N ASP A 213 -12.99 -7.58 -17.96
CA ASP A 213 -11.55 -7.30 -17.84
C ASP A 213 -11.34 -6.20 -16.80
N PHE A 214 -10.49 -6.48 -15.79
CA PHE A 214 -10.15 -5.57 -14.71
C PHE A 214 -8.76 -5.03 -14.91
N ILE A 215 -8.64 -3.71 -15.00
CA ILE A 215 -7.36 -3.04 -15.17
C ILE A 215 -7.22 -1.96 -14.09
N PHE A 216 -6.11 -2.01 -13.36
CA PHE A 216 -5.69 -0.99 -12.42
C PHE A 216 -4.23 -0.62 -12.67
N ARG A 217 -3.95 0.67 -12.84
CA ARG A 217 -2.62 1.16 -13.18
C ARG A 217 -2.08 2.15 -12.16
N PRO A 218 -1.82 1.69 -10.93
CA PRO A 218 -1.32 2.52 -9.84
C PRO A 218 0.20 2.61 -9.87
N GLY A 219 0.71 3.64 -9.18
CA GLY A 219 2.11 3.77 -8.83
C GLY A 219 2.26 4.45 -7.49
N LEU A 220 3.43 4.32 -6.88
CA LEU A 220 3.77 4.94 -5.59
C LEU A 220 4.85 5.99 -5.81
N ALA A 221 4.52 7.25 -5.56
CA ALA A 221 5.46 8.36 -5.64
C ALA A 221 5.98 8.72 -4.25
N ILE A 222 7.24 8.39 -3.98
CA ILE A 222 7.97 8.80 -2.78
C ILE A 222 8.90 9.94 -3.20
N TYR A 223 8.47 11.19 -2.94
CA TYR A 223 9.24 12.36 -3.37
C TYR A 223 10.51 12.55 -2.56
N ASP A 224 10.48 12.19 -1.28
CA ASP A 224 11.63 12.17 -0.40
C ASP A 224 11.62 10.87 0.42
N THR A 225 12.76 10.21 0.52
CA THR A 225 12.90 8.96 1.29
C THR A 225 12.64 9.15 2.78
N LEU A 226 12.85 10.36 3.32
CA LEU A 226 12.51 10.70 4.71
C LEU A 226 11.01 10.82 4.96
N SER A 227 10.17 10.81 3.90
CA SER A 227 8.70 10.82 4.07
C SER A 227 8.10 9.48 4.46
N VAL A 228 8.88 8.43 4.41
CA VAL A 228 8.49 7.07 4.85
C VAL A 228 9.47 6.60 5.92
N GLY A 229 9.01 5.80 6.87
CA GLY A 229 9.85 5.25 7.93
C GLY A 229 9.50 3.80 8.21
N ARG A 230 10.42 3.05 8.82
CA ARG A 230 10.22 1.64 9.17
C ARG A 230 10.83 1.32 10.53
N LEU A 231 10.04 0.71 11.40
CA LEU A 231 10.54 0.00 12.57
C LEU A 231 10.47 -1.49 12.26
N ALA A 232 11.62 -2.12 12.01
CA ALA A 232 11.73 -3.49 11.52
C ALA A 232 12.09 -4.47 12.64
N ASN A 233 12.11 -5.77 12.29
CA ASN A 233 12.59 -6.87 13.15
C ASN A 233 11.79 -6.99 14.45
N ILE A 234 10.46 -6.79 14.40
CA ILE A 234 9.56 -6.92 15.54
C ILE A 234 9.12 -8.36 15.67
N GLY A 235 9.32 -8.94 16.85
CA GLY A 235 8.89 -10.29 17.17
C GLY A 235 8.37 -10.40 18.62
N ALA A 236 7.95 -11.60 19.02
CA ALA A 236 7.41 -11.83 20.36
C ALA A 236 8.40 -11.47 21.49
N SER A 237 9.69 -11.72 21.27
CA SER A 237 10.76 -11.39 22.24
C SER A 237 11.29 -9.96 22.07
N ASN A 238 11.03 -9.32 20.95
CA ASN A 238 11.52 -7.98 20.61
C ASN A 238 10.33 -7.10 20.22
N LYS A 239 9.54 -6.73 21.23
CA LYS A 239 8.36 -5.91 21.07
C LYS A 239 8.73 -4.45 20.77
N PRO A 240 7.89 -3.69 20.04
CA PRO A 240 8.12 -2.28 19.82
C PRO A 240 8.05 -1.52 21.15
N THR A 241 8.90 -0.52 21.32
CA THR A 241 8.87 0.41 22.45
C THR A 241 8.57 1.82 21.95
N VAL A 242 8.03 2.67 22.83
CA VAL A 242 7.77 4.09 22.51
C VAL A 242 9.07 4.79 22.09
N ALA A 243 10.20 4.45 22.70
CA ALA A 243 11.51 5.00 22.35
C ALA A 243 11.90 4.67 20.90
N LEU A 244 11.73 3.42 20.47
CA LEU A 244 12.01 2.98 19.10
C LEU A 244 11.07 3.66 18.07
N ILE A 245 9.79 3.73 18.38
CA ILE A 245 8.81 4.43 17.54
C ILE A 245 9.21 5.89 17.39
N SER A 246 9.56 6.55 18.50
CA SER A 246 9.98 7.95 18.48
C SER A 246 11.30 8.17 17.75
N SER A 247 12.24 7.22 17.79
CA SER A 247 13.51 7.33 17.04
C SER A 247 13.26 7.33 15.54
N VAL A 248 12.33 6.51 15.03
CA VAL A 248 11.93 6.53 13.61
C VAL A 248 11.28 7.87 13.26
N ILE A 249 10.35 8.36 14.09
CA ILE A 249 9.68 9.64 13.87
C ILE A 249 10.72 10.80 13.82
N GLN A 250 11.72 10.78 14.69
CA GLN A 250 12.81 11.74 14.67
C GLN A 250 13.69 11.60 13.44
N GLY A 251 13.97 10.36 13.00
CA GLY A 251 14.74 10.08 11.79
C GLY A 251 14.03 10.52 10.50
N MET A 252 12.72 10.61 10.52
CA MET A 252 11.94 11.17 9.41
C MET A 252 11.97 12.69 9.34
N PHE A 253 12.53 13.38 10.35
CA PHE A 253 12.61 14.83 10.30
C PHE A 253 13.29 15.31 9.00
N PRO A 254 12.70 16.27 8.28
CA PRO A 254 11.70 17.26 8.72
C PRO A 254 10.23 16.86 8.42
N PHE A 255 9.98 15.65 8.02
CA PHE A 255 8.61 15.15 7.88
C PHE A 255 8.08 14.65 9.23
N ARG A 256 6.76 14.73 9.38
CA ARG A 256 6.05 14.09 10.48
C ARG A 256 5.09 13.06 9.89
N PRO A 257 5.05 11.84 10.41
CA PRO A 257 4.11 10.84 9.92
C PRO A 257 2.66 11.32 10.07
N SER A 258 1.87 11.12 9.04
CA SER A 258 0.41 11.34 9.07
C SER A 258 -0.31 10.17 9.73
N PHE A 259 0.20 8.97 9.53
CA PHE A 259 -0.26 7.74 10.16
C PHE A 259 0.85 6.68 10.12
N MET A 260 0.64 5.61 10.87
CA MET A 260 1.47 4.40 10.80
C MET A 260 0.59 3.17 10.62
N THR A 261 1.15 2.14 9.99
CA THR A 261 0.47 0.86 9.75
C THR A 261 1.29 -0.28 10.32
N CYS A 262 0.62 -1.30 10.81
CA CYS A 262 1.24 -2.50 11.34
C CYS A 262 0.34 -3.73 11.16
N SER A 263 0.91 -4.91 11.32
CA SER A 263 0.14 -6.14 11.37
C SER A 263 -0.72 -6.23 12.64
N LYS A 264 -1.78 -7.03 12.61
CA LYS A 264 -2.66 -7.28 13.76
C LYS A 264 -1.90 -7.70 15.01
N VAL A 265 -0.85 -8.53 14.88
CA VAL A 265 -0.03 -8.99 16.00
C VAL A 265 0.75 -7.83 16.63
N VAL A 266 1.38 -6.99 15.79
CA VAL A 266 2.14 -5.82 16.27
C VAL A 266 1.22 -4.78 16.89
N TYR A 267 0.01 -4.61 16.37
CA TYR A 267 -1.01 -3.76 16.98
C TYR A 267 -1.33 -4.20 18.42
N GLY A 268 -1.43 -5.52 18.66
CA GLY A 268 -1.59 -6.08 20.00
C GLY A 268 -0.43 -5.69 20.93
N TYR A 269 0.81 -5.72 20.44
CA TYR A 269 1.97 -5.28 21.26
C TYR A 269 1.94 -3.79 21.60
N ILE A 270 1.43 -2.95 20.67
CA ILE A 270 1.27 -1.51 20.95
C ILE A 270 0.15 -1.27 21.97
N LEU A 271 -0.94 -2.05 21.95
CA LEU A 271 -2.00 -1.99 22.98
C LEU A 271 -1.47 -2.35 24.38
N GLU A 272 -0.53 -3.27 24.48
CA GLU A 272 0.12 -3.57 25.77
C GLU A 272 0.86 -2.34 26.34
N LEU A 273 1.38 -1.44 25.50
CA LEU A 273 2.01 -0.21 25.95
C LEU A 273 1.01 0.77 26.58
N VAL A 274 -0.27 0.75 26.13
CA VAL A 274 -1.34 1.54 26.77
C VAL A 274 -1.53 1.08 28.22
N ALA A 275 -1.56 -0.24 28.45
CA ALA A 275 -1.72 -0.81 29.78
C ALA A 275 -0.53 -0.48 30.72
N SER A 276 0.66 -0.24 30.19
CA SER A 276 1.85 0.16 30.95
C SER A 276 1.92 1.65 31.31
N THR A 277 0.83 2.40 31.14
CA THR A 277 0.70 3.83 31.51
C THR A 277 1.74 4.73 30.85
N GLN A 278 2.03 4.49 29.58
CA GLN A 278 2.92 5.35 28.80
C GLN A 278 2.19 6.62 28.37
N PRO A 279 2.58 7.83 28.80
CA PRO A 279 1.82 9.07 28.51
C PRO A 279 1.79 9.45 27.02
N ARG A 280 2.62 8.84 26.20
CA ARG A 280 2.73 9.10 24.76
C ARG A 280 1.89 8.15 23.90
N VAL A 281 1.27 7.14 24.52
CA VAL A 281 0.37 6.19 23.87
C VAL A 281 -1.04 6.47 24.39
N ALA A 282 -1.94 6.81 23.48
CA ALA A 282 -3.34 7.08 23.80
C ALA A 282 -4.26 6.15 23.03
N TRP A 283 -5.22 5.56 23.73
CA TRP A 283 -6.29 4.80 23.12
C TRP A 283 -7.63 5.48 23.45
N ASN A 284 -8.41 5.73 22.44
CA ASN A 284 -9.74 6.31 22.61
C ASN A 284 -10.80 5.20 22.62
N PRO A 285 -11.41 4.88 23.78
CA PRO A 285 -12.37 3.79 23.87
C PRO A 285 -13.68 4.06 23.11
N ALA A 286 -13.98 5.32 22.78
CA ALA A 286 -15.21 5.69 22.08
C ALA A 286 -15.10 5.46 20.56
N THR A 287 -13.90 5.64 19.98
CA THR A 287 -13.66 5.49 18.54
C THR A 287 -12.80 4.25 18.22
N GLY A 288 -12.17 3.64 19.22
CA GLY A 288 -11.23 2.53 19.04
C GLY A 288 -9.88 2.96 18.44
N ASP A 289 -9.61 4.28 18.33
CA ASP A 289 -8.39 4.78 17.75
C ASP A 289 -7.20 4.67 18.70
N LEU A 290 -6.12 4.09 18.20
CA LEU A 290 -4.84 4.03 18.88
C LEU A 290 -3.89 5.06 18.29
N THR A 291 -3.26 5.86 19.14
CA THR A 291 -2.25 6.85 18.73
C THR A 291 -0.98 6.70 19.54
N VAL A 292 0.18 6.86 18.89
CA VAL A 292 1.48 6.95 19.54
C VAL A 292 2.15 8.24 19.09
N ASP A 293 2.59 9.08 20.02
CA ASP A 293 3.11 10.41 19.75
C ASP A 293 2.15 11.28 18.90
N ALA A 294 0.84 11.14 19.12
CA ALA A 294 -0.22 11.77 18.35
C ALA A 294 -0.23 11.37 16.85
N VAL A 295 0.36 10.23 16.51
CA VAL A 295 0.26 9.61 15.18
C VAL A 295 -0.68 8.42 15.26
N PRO A 296 -1.76 8.35 14.48
CA PRO A 296 -2.69 7.24 14.49
C PRO A 296 -2.06 5.96 13.94
N VAL A 297 -2.43 4.82 14.55
CA VAL A 297 -1.97 3.47 14.19
C VAL A 297 -3.13 2.71 13.58
N TYR A 298 -2.91 2.13 12.42
CA TYR A 298 -3.91 1.33 11.72
C TYR A 298 -3.41 -0.08 11.45
N ILE A 299 -4.33 -1.03 11.48
CA ILE A 299 -4.04 -2.42 11.11
C ILE A 299 -4.06 -2.51 9.58
N ASP A 300 -3.05 -3.17 9.02
CA ASP A 300 -3.00 -3.55 7.62
C ASP A 300 -2.65 -5.04 7.52
N GLU A 301 -3.57 -5.84 6.99
CA GLU A 301 -3.41 -7.29 6.93
C GLU A 301 -2.42 -7.75 5.85
N ASN A 302 -2.02 -6.85 4.95
CA ASN A 302 -0.98 -7.14 3.96
C ASN A 302 0.44 -7.10 4.55
N ILE A 303 0.61 -6.62 5.78
CA ILE A 303 1.91 -6.62 6.46
C ILE A 303 2.18 -8.01 7.02
N GLY A 304 3.22 -8.67 6.51
CA GLY A 304 3.61 -10.02 6.88
C GLY A 304 4.09 -10.14 8.32
N ALA A 305 3.91 -11.35 8.89
CA ALA A 305 4.43 -11.70 10.20
C ALA A 305 5.87 -12.25 10.16
N SER A 306 6.41 -12.51 8.96
CA SER A 306 7.75 -13.07 8.73
C SER A 306 8.43 -12.35 7.57
N GLU A 307 8.86 -11.12 7.82
CA GLU A 307 9.66 -10.33 6.87
C GLU A 307 11.13 -10.72 6.96
N THR A 308 11.88 -10.45 5.89
CA THR A 308 13.34 -10.61 5.90
C THR A 308 13.96 -9.67 6.93
N THR A 309 14.94 -10.19 7.69
CA THR A 309 15.67 -9.39 8.68
C THR A 309 16.35 -8.19 8.00
N VAL A 310 16.15 -7.02 8.57
CA VAL A 310 16.83 -5.79 8.16
C VAL A 310 18.11 -5.65 8.97
N SER A 311 19.24 -5.46 8.29
CA SER A 311 20.58 -5.36 8.87
C SER A 311 21.24 -3.99 8.64
#